data_cc86c471d69bd219d2a18da8e5e1673f
#
_entry.id   cc86c471d69bd219d2a18da8e5e1673f
#
_cell.length_a   1.000
_cell.length_b   1.000
_cell.length_c   1.000
_cell.angle_alpha   90.00
_cell.angle_beta   90.00
_cell.angle_gamma   90.00
#
_symmetry.space_group_name_H-M   'P 1'
#
loop_
_entity.id
_entity.type
_entity.pdbx_description
1 polymer ?
#
loop_
_entity_poly.entity_id
_entity_poly.type
_entity_poly.pdbx_seq_one_letter_code
_entity_poly.pdbx_strand_id
1 'polypeptide(L)'
;MPEQAPGDFRYETGEADVPWAAVGEHLFNQDLMRIIRFLARPREDRCDEYEEQIAEVEEALEGLWECAGPATKLSLGKTVEQLEDEAREFLDCKYATFLTNATAGFEIALRYANIGPGDEVIIPGITFIATMTYTLQSGAKAVFADVDPDTINIDPADVARKITPNTKAIIPVYIAQSIHLLYRSRSMYSR
;
A
#
# COMPACT_ATOMS: atom_id res chain seq x y z
N MET A 1 28.17 28.39 14.49
CA MET A 1 27.95 27.06 13.94
C MET A 1 29.33 26.40 13.88
N PRO A 2 29.55 25.21 14.40
CA PRO A 2 30.82 24.53 14.17
C PRO A 2 30.95 24.23 12.68
N GLU A 3 32.13 24.54 12.16
CA GLU A 3 32.52 24.28 10.78
C GLU A 3 32.55 22.75 10.58
N GLN A 4 31.58 22.20 9.84
CA GLN A 4 31.55 20.77 9.52
C GLN A 4 32.68 20.45 8.55
N ALA A 5 33.43 19.39 8.83
CA ALA A 5 34.49 18.93 7.96
C ALA A 5 33.91 18.47 6.62
N PRO A 6 34.54 18.83 5.47
CA PRO A 6 34.07 18.36 4.18
C PRO A 6 34.30 16.85 4.08
N GLY A 7 33.22 16.06 4.12
CA GLY A 7 33.28 14.61 3.98
C GLY A 7 32.28 13.81 4.79
N ASP A 8 31.60 14.43 5.77
CA ASP A 8 30.54 13.77 6.54
C ASP A 8 29.23 13.73 5.75
N PHE A 9 29.12 12.80 4.87
CA PHE A 9 27.86 12.55 4.15
C PHE A 9 26.95 11.65 4.97
N ARG A 10 25.64 11.90 4.89
CA ARG A 10 24.54 11.13 5.46
C ARG A 10 24.73 9.61 5.34
N TYR A 11 25.33 9.14 4.24
CA TYR A 11 25.54 7.72 3.98
C TYR A 11 26.67 7.10 4.82
N GLU A 12 27.56 7.91 5.38
CA GLU A 12 28.67 7.44 6.21
C GLU A 12 28.32 7.48 7.69
N THR A 13 27.58 8.50 8.13
CA THR A 13 27.22 8.68 9.54
C THR A 13 25.84 8.11 9.90
N GLY A 14 24.96 7.91 8.92
CA GLY A 14 23.54 7.57 9.13
C GLY A 14 22.70 8.73 9.64
N GLU A 15 23.32 9.90 9.86
CA GLU A 15 22.63 11.13 10.29
C GLU A 15 22.45 12.10 9.12
N ALA A 16 21.37 12.85 9.11
CA ALA A 16 21.12 13.83 8.06
C ALA A 16 21.78 15.16 8.40
N ASP A 17 22.63 15.68 7.51
CA ASP A 17 23.26 17.01 7.65
C ASP A 17 22.25 18.15 7.66
N VAL A 18 21.06 17.93 7.14
CA VAL A 18 19.97 18.89 7.05
C VAL A 18 18.74 18.32 7.73
N PRO A 19 18.23 18.93 8.81
CA PRO A 19 17.11 18.39 9.58
C PRO A 19 15.85 18.06 8.76
N TRP A 20 15.57 18.82 7.71
CA TRP A 20 14.42 18.55 6.83
C TRP A 20 14.64 17.36 5.86
N ALA A 21 15.88 16.95 5.63
CA ALA A 21 16.17 15.77 4.79
C ALA A 21 15.84 14.45 5.52
N ALA A 22 15.64 14.51 6.83
CA ALA A 22 15.19 13.42 7.68
C ALA A 22 13.67 13.46 7.88
N VAL A 23 12.91 13.75 6.85
CA VAL A 23 11.44 13.81 6.91
C VAL A 23 10.89 12.53 7.51
N GLY A 24 10.13 12.65 8.62
CA GLY A 24 9.55 11.54 9.35
C GLY A 24 10.48 10.88 10.38
N GLU A 25 11.71 11.38 10.57
CA GLU A 25 12.64 10.86 11.58
C GLU A 25 12.50 11.52 12.95
N HIS A 26 11.87 12.69 13.03
CA HIS A 26 11.65 13.42 14.26
C HIS A 26 10.14 13.61 14.51
N LEU A 27 9.57 12.72 15.28
CA LEU A 27 8.26 12.89 15.89
C LEU A 27 8.46 13.35 17.33
N PHE A 28 7.91 14.51 17.66
CA PHE A 28 7.85 15.00 19.02
C PHE A 28 6.54 14.57 19.68
N ASN A 29 6.49 14.60 21.03
CA ASN A 29 5.27 14.36 21.79
C ASN A 29 4.08 15.20 21.28
N GLN A 30 4.33 16.48 20.93
CA GLN A 30 3.32 17.39 20.38
C GLN A 30 2.73 16.90 19.03
N ASP A 31 3.52 16.25 18.21
CA ASP A 31 3.04 15.71 16.92
C ASP A 31 2.16 14.49 17.15
N LEU A 32 2.52 13.65 18.11
CA LEU A 32 1.68 12.51 18.52
C LEU A 32 0.37 13.02 19.14
N MET A 33 0.39 14.05 19.98
CA MET A 33 -0.83 14.65 20.52
C MET A 33 -1.74 15.23 19.44
N ARG A 34 -1.18 15.86 18.40
CA ARG A 34 -1.96 16.31 17.23
C ARG A 34 -2.63 15.15 16.51
N ILE A 35 -1.92 14.05 16.33
CA ILE A 35 -2.48 12.84 15.71
C ILE A 35 -3.60 12.26 16.59
N ILE A 36 -3.38 12.15 17.90
CA ILE A 36 -4.39 11.65 18.85
C ILE A 36 -5.65 12.53 18.80
N ARG A 37 -5.52 13.85 18.89
CA ARG A 37 -6.63 14.80 18.79
C ARG A 37 -7.36 14.75 17.43
N PHE A 38 -6.65 14.45 16.38
CA PHE A 38 -7.24 14.27 15.04
C PHE A 38 -8.07 12.97 14.93
N LEU A 39 -7.58 11.87 15.50
CA LEU A 39 -8.22 10.56 15.40
C LEU A 39 -9.33 10.36 16.44
N ALA A 40 -9.08 10.80 17.68
CA ALA A 40 -10.00 10.69 18.81
C ALA A 40 -10.74 12.02 19.01
N ARG A 41 -11.78 12.25 18.24
CA ARG A 41 -12.57 13.48 18.36
C ARG A 41 -13.56 13.39 19.52
N PRO A 42 -13.83 14.52 20.24
CA PRO A 42 -14.83 14.53 21.30
C PRO A 42 -16.22 14.24 20.75
N ARG A 43 -17.05 13.62 21.57
CA ARG A 43 -18.49 13.58 21.35
C ARG A 43 -19.10 14.90 21.83
N GLU A 44 -20.13 15.39 21.14
CA GLU A 44 -20.75 16.69 21.44
C GLU A 44 -21.25 16.80 22.89
N ASP A 45 -21.68 15.68 23.48
CA ASP A 45 -22.21 15.58 24.85
C ASP A 45 -21.14 15.35 25.92
N ARG A 46 -19.85 15.25 25.60
CA ARG A 46 -18.74 14.90 26.50
C ARG A 46 -17.47 15.71 26.27
N CYS A 47 -17.56 16.93 25.82
CA CYS A 47 -16.41 17.74 25.49
C CYS A 47 -15.50 18.01 26.69
N ASP A 48 -16.08 18.29 27.87
CA ASP A 48 -15.29 18.58 29.08
C ASP A 48 -14.54 17.34 29.57
N GLU A 49 -15.20 16.18 29.62
CA GLU A 49 -14.59 14.90 29.98
C GLU A 49 -13.47 14.50 28.99
N TYR A 50 -13.66 14.80 27.71
CA TYR A 50 -12.63 14.56 26.68
C TYR A 50 -11.39 15.41 26.93
N GLU A 51 -11.52 16.70 27.25
CA GLU A 51 -10.38 17.58 27.50
C GLU A 51 -9.62 17.17 28.76
N GLU A 52 -10.31 16.71 29.83
CA GLU A 52 -9.68 16.13 31.00
C GLU A 52 -8.84 14.89 30.64
N GLN A 53 -9.41 13.95 29.90
CA GLN A 53 -8.71 12.74 29.48
C GLN A 53 -7.54 13.03 28.53
N ILE A 54 -7.67 14.00 27.65
CA ILE A 54 -6.57 14.42 26.76
C ILE A 54 -5.42 15.04 27.55
N ALA A 55 -5.70 15.79 28.60
CA ALA A 55 -4.67 16.37 29.47
C ALA A 55 -3.89 15.27 30.22
N GLU A 56 -4.58 14.22 30.72
CA GLU A 56 -3.92 13.07 31.34
C GLU A 56 -3.03 12.31 30.35
N VAL A 57 -3.48 12.14 29.10
CA VAL A 57 -2.68 11.50 28.04
C VAL A 57 -1.45 12.33 27.69
N GLU A 58 -1.58 13.66 27.63
CA GLU A 58 -0.49 14.58 27.33
C GLU A 58 0.60 14.52 28.42
N GLU A 59 0.21 14.56 29.70
CA GLU A 59 1.12 14.40 30.84
C GLU A 59 1.83 13.04 30.83
N ALA A 60 1.08 11.95 30.58
CA ALA A 60 1.63 10.61 30.48
C ALA A 60 2.61 10.47 29.30
N LEU A 61 2.32 11.13 28.17
CA LEU A 61 3.17 11.11 26.99
C LEU A 61 4.46 11.92 27.24
N GLU A 62 4.41 13.04 27.92
CA GLU A 62 5.59 13.81 28.34
C GLU A 62 6.50 12.96 29.23
N GLY A 63 5.95 12.33 30.27
CA GLY A 63 6.71 11.43 31.14
C GLY A 63 7.32 10.24 30.41
N LEU A 64 6.61 9.67 29.44
CA LEU A 64 7.15 8.60 28.59
C LEU A 64 8.31 9.12 27.74
N TRP A 65 8.19 10.34 27.17
CA TRP A 65 9.23 10.94 26.33
C TRP A 65 10.51 11.25 27.06
N GLU A 66 10.42 11.64 28.35
CA GLU A 66 11.58 11.92 29.20
C GLU A 66 12.40 10.63 29.47
N CYS A 67 11.79 9.47 29.55
CA CYS A 67 12.47 8.19 29.79
C CYS A 67 12.66 7.32 28.54
N ALA A 68 12.11 7.75 27.40
CA ALA A 68 12.31 7.05 26.13
C ALA A 68 13.71 7.31 25.57
N GLY A 69 14.26 6.28 24.93
CA GLY A 69 15.45 6.45 24.09
C GLY A 69 15.16 7.27 22.83
N PRO A 70 16.16 7.47 21.96
CA PRO A 70 15.96 8.18 20.71
C PRO A 70 14.83 7.52 19.90
N ALA A 71 13.97 8.36 19.31
CA ALA A 71 12.82 7.90 18.54
C ALA A 71 13.24 6.97 17.41
N THR A 72 12.47 5.88 17.25
CA THR A 72 12.66 4.98 16.12
C THR A 72 12.39 5.71 14.82
N LYS A 73 13.28 5.59 13.85
CA LYS A 73 13.10 6.16 12.53
C LYS A 73 11.84 5.59 11.89
N LEU A 74 10.92 6.44 11.42
CA LEU A 74 9.72 6.05 10.70
C LEU A 74 10.04 5.67 9.25
N SER A 75 11.09 6.27 8.68
CA SER A 75 11.60 5.95 7.36
C SER A 75 12.79 5.01 7.47
N LEU A 76 12.91 4.06 6.54
CA LEU A 76 14.02 3.09 6.47
C LEU A 76 14.18 2.22 7.74
N GLY A 77 13.12 2.11 8.54
CA GLY A 77 13.10 1.23 9.71
C GLY A 77 12.97 -0.24 9.31
N LYS A 78 13.40 -1.13 10.22
CA LYS A 78 13.30 -2.58 10.02
C LYS A 78 11.86 -3.13 10.06
N THR A 79 10.88 -2.30 10.43
CA THR A 79 9.48 -2.73 10.59
C THR A 79 8.86 -3.23 9.28
N VAL A 80 9.19 -2.57 8.15
CA VAL A 80 8.70 -3.00 6.82
C VAL A 80 9.35 -4.33 6.43
N GLU A 81 10.66 -4.48 6.66
CA GLU A 81 11.38 -5.73 6.40
C GLU A 81 10.81 -6.89 7.24
N GLN A 82 10.52 -6.65 8.54
CA GLN A 82 9.88 -7.65 9.40
C GLN A 82 8.49 -8.04 8.87
N LEU A 83 7.68 -7.08 8.45
CA LEU A 83 6.37 -7.33 7.87
C LEU A 83 6.47 -8.12 6.57
N GLU A 84 7.46 -7.84 5.71
CA GLU A 84 7.72 -8.59 4.49
C GLU A 84 8.12 -10.04 4.79
N ASP A 85 8.90 -10.26 5.84
CA ASP A 85 9.31 -11.59 6.30
C ASP A 85 8.10 -12.38 6.83
N GLU A 86 7.29 -11.79 7.70
CA GLU A 86 6.06 -12.41 8.21
C GLU A 86 5.06 -12.72 7.09
N ALA A 87 4.93 -11.83 6.12
CA ALA A 87 4.06 -12.05 4.96
C ALA A 87 4.55 -13.21 4.09
N ARG A 88 5.88 -13.36 3.91
CA ARG A 88 6.45 -14.48 3.17
C ARG A 88 6.14 -15.82 3.84
N GLU A 89 6.28 -15.88 5.16
CA GLU A 89 5.97 -17.07 5.95
C GLU A 89 4.47 -17.39 5.90
N PHE A 90 3.61 -16.40 6.14
CA PHE A 90 2.16 -16.57 6.16
C PHE A 90 1.60 -17.02 4.80
N LEU A 91 2.12 -16.48 3.70
CA LEU A 91 1.68 -16.77 2.33
C LEU A 91 2.41 -17.94 1.68
N ASP A 92 3.38 -18.55 2.37
CA ASP A 92 4.28 -19.60 1.84
C ASP A 92 4.84 -19.20 0.48
N CYS A 93 5.40 -17.98 0.39
CA CYS A 93 5.97 -17.45 -0.85
C CYS A 93 7.45 -17.07 -0.68
N LYS A 94 8.19 -17.09 -1.78
CA LYS A 94 9.62 -16.82 -1.76
C LYS A 94 9.95 -15.34 -1.55
N TYR A 95 9.11 -14.46 -2.04
CA TYR A 95 9.30 -13.01 -2.00
C TYR A 95 7.99 -12.33 -1.64
N ALA A 96 8.09 -11.32 -0.79
CA ALA A 96 7.02 -10.36 -0.51
C ALA A 96 7.65 -8.96 -0.49
N THR A 97 6.94 -7.98 -1.01
CA THR A 97 7.36 -6.58 -0.98
C THR A 97 6.15 -5.70 -0.75
N PHE A 98 6.23 -4.87 0.28
CA PHE A 98 5.19 -3.90 0.58
C PHE A 98 5.39 -2.62 -0.23
N LEU A 99 4.30 -2.11 -0.73
CA LEU A 99 4.25 -0.93 -1.58
C LEU A 99 3.44 0.18 -0.91
N THR A 100 3.64 1.40 -1.33
CA THR A 100 2.89 2.56 -0.82
C THR A 100 1.38 2.44 -1.02
N ASN A 101 0.96 1.72 -2.06
CA ASN A 101 -0.42 1.39 -2.37
C ASN A 101 -0.50 0.26 -3.40
N ALA A 102 -1.65 -0.41 -3.47
CA ALA A 102 -1.88 -1.51 -4.42
C ALA A 102 -1.81 -1.06 -5.89
N THR A 103 -2.08 0.21 -6.17
CA THR A 103 -2.02 0.78 -7.52
C THR A 103 -0.60 0.71 -8.10
N ALA A 104 0.43 0.98 -7.29
CA ALA A 104 1.83 0.80 -7.69
C ALA A 104 2.15 -0.68 -8.00
N GLY A 105 1.46 -1.61 -7.36
CA GLY A 105 1.58 -3.03 -7.63
C GLY A 105 1.17 -3.43 -9.04
N PHE A 106 0.13 -2.82 -9.59
CA PHE A 106 -0.27 -3.07 -10.98
C PHE A 106 0.82 -2.62 -11.97
N GLU A 107 1.41 -1.45 -11.75
CA GLU A 107 2.50 -0.96 -12.61
C GLU A 107 3.68 -1.94 -12.59
N ILE A 108 4.12 -2.35 -11.42
CA ILE A 108 5.23 -3.29 -11.26
C ILE A 108 4.91 -4.63 -11.92
N ALA A 109 3.69 -5.16 -11.70
CA ALA A 109 3.27 -6.45 -12.28
C ALA A 109 3.24 -6.40 -13.81
N LEU A 110 2.68 -5.35 -14.42
CA LEU A 110 2.62 -5.22 -15.87
C LEU A 110 4.00 -5.00 -16.49
N ARG A 111 4.88 -4.23 -15.83
CA ARG A 111 6.28 -4.07 -16.25
C ARG A 111 7.06 -5.38 -16.15
N TYR A 112 6.89 -6.12 -15.06
CA TYR A 112 7.52 -7.44 -14.88
C TYR A 112 7.07 -8.45 -15.93
N ALA A 113 5.77 -8.42 -16.29
CA ALA A 113 5.22 -9.26 -17.35
C ALA A 113 5.57 -8.77 -18.76
N ASN A 114 6.33 -7.66 -18.89
CA ASN A 114 6.72 -7.04 -20.16
C ASN A 114 5.52 -6.77 -21.08
N ILE A 115 4.43 -6.23 -20.49
CA ILE A 115 3.20 -5.89 -21.21
C ILE A 115 3.34 -4.48 -21.80
N GLY A 116 3.02 -4.34 -23.09
CA GLY A 116 3.21 -3.10 -23.81
C GLY A 116 2.35 -2.98 -25.09
N PRO A 117 2.73 -2.09 -26.02
CA PRO A 117 1.99 -1.87 -27.26
C PRO A 117 1.80 -3.16 -28.07
N GLY A 118 0.56 -3.42 -28.48
CA GLY A 118 0.17 -4.62 -29.21
C GLY A 118 -0.36 -5.75 -28.34
N ASP A 119 -0.13 -5.72 -27.03
CA ASP A 119 -0.67 -6.66 -26.07
C ASP A 119 -2.07 -6.27 -25.61
N GLU A 120 -2.84 -7.26 -25.17
CA GLU A 120 -4.18 -7.09 -24.59
C GLU A 120 -4.20 -7.56 -23.14
N VAL A 121 -4.88 -6.76 -22.29
CA VAL A 121 -5.16 -7.10 -20.89
C VAL A 121 -6.66 -7.12 -20.69
N ILE A 122 -7.20 -8.26 -20.25
CA ILE A 122 -8.63 -8.40 -19.98
C ILE A 122 -8.89 -7.93 -18.55
N ILE A 123 -9.86 -7.02 -18.41
CA ILE A 123 -10.29 -6.42 -17.14
C ILE A 123 -11.82 -6.46 -17.04
N PRO A 124 -12.41 -6.48 -15.84
CA PRO A 124 -13.88 -6.41 -15.72
C PRO A 124 -14.42 -5.04 -16.10
N GLY A 125 -15.65 -4.99 -16.62
CA GLY A 125 -16.35 -3.76 -16.94
C GLY A 125 -16.71 -2.90 -15.71
N ILE A 126 -16.81 -3.52 -14.52
CA ILE A 126 -17.02 -2.85 -13.25
C ILE A 126 -15.77 -3.05 -12.40
N THR A 127 -15.02 -1.96 -12.18
CA THR A 127 -13.77 -1.99 -11.43
C THR A 127 -13.34 -0.59 -10.99
N PHE A 128 -12.36 -0.52 -10.08
CA PHE A 128 -11.70 0.73 -9.77
C PHE A 128 -10.80 1.16 -10.95
N ILE A 129 -10.77 2.47 -11.21
CA ILE A 129 -10.07 3.06 -12.37
C ILE A 129 -8.59 2.63 -12.48
N ALA A 130 -7.91 2.37 -11.37
CA ALA A 130 -6.52 1.94 -11.36
C ALA A 130 -6.26 0.69 -12.20
N THR A 131 -7.20 -0.27 -12.22
CA THR A 131 -7.09 -1.49 -13.02
C THR A 131 -6.90 -1.20 -14.51
N MET A 132 -7.55 -0.16 -15.03
CA MET A 132 -7.43 0.26 -16.43
C MET A 132 -6.23 1.20 -16.65
N THR A 133 -5.97 2.09 -15.72
CA THR A 133 -4.99 3.18 -15.89
C THR A 133 -3.62 2.66 -16.27
N TYR A 134 -3.11 1.66 -15.57
CA TYR A 134 -1.78 1.10 -15.86
C TYR A 134 -1.73 0.26 -17.13
N THR A 135 -2.83 -0.42 -17.47
CA THR A 135 -2.95 -1.08 -18.78
C THR A 135 -2.75 -0.07 -19.90
N LEU A 136 -3.42 1.08 -19.82
CA LEU A 136 -3.28 2.14 -20.84
C LEU A 136 -1.90 2.80 -20.82
N GLN A 137 -1.33 3.04 -19.64
CA GLN A 137 0.00 3.63 -19.50
C GLN A 137 1.12 2.74 -20.06
N SER A 138 0.96 1.42 -20.01
CA SER A 138 1.88 0.49 -20.66
C SER A 138 1.81 0.50 -22.18
N GLY A 139 0.80 1.16 -22.75
CA GLY A 139 0.51 1.14 -24.19
C GLY A 139 -0.26 -0.10 -24.64
N ALA A 140 -0.64 -0.97 -23.75
CA ALA A 140 -1.46 -2.14 -24.03
C ALA A 140 -2.95 -1.75 -24.21
N LYS A 141 -3.70 -2.62 -24.85
CA LYS A 141 -5.14 -2.47 -25.04
C LYS A 141 -5.90 -3.10 -23.88
N ALA A 142 -6.75 -2.32 -23.22
CA ALA A 142 -7.72 -2.85 -22.26
C ALA A 142 -8.89 -3.50 -23.00
N VAL A 143 -9.16 -4.76 -22.70
CA VAL A 143 -10.30 -5.54 -23.21
C VAL A 143 -11.26 -5.74 -22.05
N PHE A 144 -12.44 -5.15 -22.11
CA PHE A 144 -13.42 -5.26 -21.04
C PHE A 144 -14.18 -6.58 -21.15
N ALA A 145 -14.18 -7.36 -20.08
CA ALA A 145 -15.07 -8.51 -19.90
C ALA A 145 -16.29 -8.09 -19.08
N ASP A 146 -17.42 -8.71 -19.38
CA ASP A 146 -18.65 -8.49 -18.63
C ASP A 146 -18.54 -9.04 -17.20
N VAL A 147 -19.47 -8.68 -16.35
CA VAL A 147 -19.57 -9.16 -14.98
C VAL A 147 -20.80 -10.04 -14.82
N ASP A 148 -20.67 -11.05 -13.98
CA ASP A 148 -21.78 -11.89 -13.55
C ASP A 148 -22.76 -11.04 -12.71
N PRO A 149 -24.06 -10.95 -13.06
CA PRO A 149 -25.00 -10.08 -12.39
C PRO A 149 -25.29 -10.47 -10.93
N ASP A 150 -25.09 -11.74 -10.57
CA ASP A 150 -25.36 -12.24 -9.23
C ASP A 150 -24.19 -11.97 -8.27
N THR A 151 -22.98 -11.96 -8.78
CA THR A 151 -21.75 -11.81 -7.96
C THR A 151 -21.04 -10.49 -8.17
N ILE A 152 -21.36 -9.74 -9.22
CA ILE A 152 -20.67 -8.50 -9.65
C ILE A 152 -19.18 -8.74 -9.94
N ASN A 153 -18.74 -9.97 -10.00
CA ASN A 153 -17.36 -10.31 -10.35
C ASN A 153 -17.25 -10.54 -11.86
N ILE A 154 -16.02 -10.51 -12.37
CA ILE A 154 -15.74 -10.77 -13.79
C ILE A 154 -16.35 -12.12 -14.22
N ASP A 155 -17.08 -12.15 -15.35
CA ASP A 155 -17.65 -13.38 -15.89
C ASP A 155 -16.58 -14.23 -16.60
N PRO A 156 -16.24 -15.42 -16.08
CA PRO A 156 -15.24 -16.28 -16.69
C PRO A 156 -15.62 -16.74 -18.10
N ALA A 157 -16.91 -16.85 -18.41
CA ALA A 157 -17.38 -17.26 -19.74
C ALA A 157 -17.14 -16.14 -20.76
N ASP A 158 -17.33 -14.88 -20.36
CA ASP A 158 -17.01 -13.73 -21.22
C ASP A 158 -15.50 -13.54 -21.39
N VAL A 159 -14.72 -13.72 -20.31
CA VAL A 159 -13.26 -13.74 -20.39
C VAL A 159 -12.79 -14.77 -21.43
N ALA A 160 -13.30 -16.00 -21.37
CA ALA A 160 -12.92 -17.06 -22.29
C ALA A 160 -13.22 -16.70 -23.76
N ARG A 161 -14.33 -15.99 -24.02
CA ARG A 161 -14.70 -15.51 -25.36
C ARG A 161 -13.77 -14.42 -25.89
N LYS A 162 -13.15 -13.65 -24.99
CA LYS A 162 -12.33 -12.46 -25.31
C LYS A 162 -10.83 -12.72 -25.36
N ILE A 163 -10.40 -13.94 -25.03
CA ILE A 163 -8.99 -14.31 -25.15
C ILE A 163 -8.60 -14.37 -26.64
N THR A 164 -7.52 -13.67 -26.96
CA THR A 164 -6.89 -13.66 -28.28
C THR A 164 -5.41 -14.05 -28.17
N PRO A 165 -4.71 -14.29 -29.31
CA PRO A 165 -3.25 -14.49 -29.28
C PRO A 165 -2.46 -13.32 -28.66
N ASN A 166 -3.05 -12.12 -28.60
CA ASN A 166 -2.43 -10.92 -28.03
C ASN A 166 -2.72 -10.78 -26.52
N THR A 167 -3.61 -11.59 -25.96
CA THR A 167 -3.94 -11.51 -24.52
C THR A 167 -2.75 -11.97 -23.69
N LYS A 168 -2.19 -11.05 -22.90
CA LYS A 168 -1.03 -11.30 -22.03
C LYS A 168 -1.39 -11.41 -20.56
N ALA A 169 -2.46 -10.75 -20.14
CA ALA A 169 -2.89 -10.80 -18.74
C ALA A 169 -4.40 -10.68 -18.61
N ILE A 170 -4.88 -11.18 -17.48
CA ILE A 170 -6.26 -11.03 -17.02
C ILE A 170 -6.17 -10.50 -15.61
N ILE A 171 -6.84 -9.39 -15.30
CA ILE A 171 -6.88 -8.79 -13.96
C ILE A 171 -8.29 -8.97 -13.40
N PRO A 172 -8.56 -10.04 -12.66
CA PRO A 172 -9.85 -10.24 -12.02
C PRO A 172 -9.98 -9.29 -10.82
N VAL A 173 -11.17 -8.74 -10.63
CA VAL A 173 -11.49 -7.90 -9.46
C VAL A 173 -12.70 -8.51 -8.76
N TYR A 174 -12.56 -8.72 -7.46
CA TYR A 174 -13.59 -9.30 -6.61
C TYR A 174 -14.25 -8.21 -5.79
N ILE A 175 -15.35 -7.64 -6.29
CA ILE A 175 -16.06 -6.53 -5.63
C ILE A 175 -16.88 -7.03 -4.45
N ALA A 176 -17.54 -8.17 -4.59
CA ALA A 176 -18.45 -8.72 -3.58
C ALA A 176 -17.82 -9.78 -2.66
N GLN A 177 -16.49 -9.85 -2.58
CA GLN A 177 -15.72 -10.78 -1.74
C GLN A 177 -16.06 -12.28 -1.89
N SER A 178 -16.67 -12.70 -3.00
CA SER A 178 -16.97 -14.11 -3.25
C SER A 178 -15.73 -14.85 -3.76
N ILE A 179 -14.94 -15.40 -2.84
CA ILE A 179 -13.70 -16.16 -3.11
C ILE A 179 -13.98 -17.45 -3.94
N HIS A 180 -15.20 -17.91 -4.02
CA HIS A 180 -15.59 -19.17 -4.70
C HIS A 180 -15.19 -19.25 -6.18
N LEU A 181 -14.91 -18.15 -6.86
CA LEU A 181 -14.56 -18.12 -8.29
C LEU A 181 -13.07 -18.37 -8.56
N LEU A 182 -12.17 -18.12 -7.59
CA LEU A 182 -10.73 -18.41 -7.76
C LEU A 182 -10.44 -19.89 -8.05
N TYR A 183 -11.21 -20.80 -7.48
CA TYR A 183 -11.05 -22.23 -7.70
C TYR A 183 -11.52 -22.68 -9.10
N ARG A 184 -12.52 -22.04 -9.66
CA ARG A 184 -12.98 -22.35 -11.02
C ARG A 184 -12.07 -21.78 -12.10
N SER A 185 -11.51 -20.59 -11.90
CA SER A 185 -10.60 -19.97 -12.88
C SER A 185 -9.27 -20.73 -13.02
N ARG A 186 -8.71 -21.26 -11.92
CA ARG A 186 -7.48 -22.06 -12.00
C ARG A 186 -7.57 -23.27 -12.92
N SER A 187 -8.72 -23.92 -13.01
CA SER A 187 -8.89 -25.11 -13.86
C SER A 187 -9.05 -24.80 -15.34
N MET A 188 -9.41 -23.56 -15.70
CA MET A 188 -9.57 -23.13 -17.10
C MET A 188 -8.28 -22.63 -17.76
N TYR A 189 -7.28 -22.21 -16.97
CA TYR A 189 -6.04 -21.61 -17.49
C TYR A 189 -4.81 -22.53 -17.38
N SER A 190 -4.98 -23.78 -17.01
CA SER A 190 -3.91 -24.78 -16.90
C SER A 190 -3.70 -25.60 -18.20
N ARG A 191 -3.95 -25.01 -19.36
CA ARG A 191 -3.66 -25.65 -20.66
C ARG A 191 -2.70 -24.82 -21.48
#